data_241454db0876a41be8533f8a36f6f09b
#
_entry.id   241454db0876a41be8533f8a36f6f09b
#
_cell.length_a   1.000
_cell.length_b   1.000
_cell.length_c   1.000
_cell.angle_alpha   90.00
_cell.angle_beta   90.00
_cell.angle_gamma   90.00
#
_symmetry.space_group_name_H-M   'P 1'
#
loop_
_entity.id
_entity.type
_entity.pdbx_description
1 polymer ?
#
loop_
_entity_poly.entity_id
_entity_poly.type
_entity_poly.pdbx_seq_one_letter_code
_entity_poly.pdbx_strand_id
1 'polypeptide(L)'
;VQARKSGPGTWLQSLAAAPDRQEALACLAEVGLADRALQRADSLSGGQSQRVAIARMLMQRPEFILADEPDASLDPRSGEEIMDLLYRLAKDKGLTLIVISHRLEHTLRYSDRIVGLADGRITLDKPSRLADPRHLRHFFTGREQDA
;
A
#
# COMPACT_ATOMS: atom_id res chain seq x y z
N VAL A 1 -9.33 0.05 -14.86
CA VAL A 1 -10.48 -0.55 -15.57
C VAL A 1 -10.52 -2.07 -15.36
N GLN A 2 -9.36 -2.78 -15.46
CA GLN A 2 -9.30 -4.23 -15.27
C GLN A 2 -9.59 -4.70 -13.84
N ALA A 3 -9.43 -3.86 -12.85
CA ALA A 3 -9.64 -4.23 -11.44
C ALA A 3 -11.12 -4.54 -11.12
N ARG A 4 -12.06 -4.03 -11.89
CA ARG A 4 -13.51 -4.09 -11.60
C ARG A 4 -14.30 -5.10 -12.45
N LYS A 5 -13.79 -5.51 -13.61
CA LYS A 5 -14.46 -6.43 -14.53
C LYS A 5 -13.49 -7.50 -15.04
N SER A 6 -13.77 -8.73 -14.74
CA SER A 6 -13.01 -9.90 -15.24
C SER A 6 -13.73 -10.58 -16.40
N GLY A 7 -13.90 -9.88 -17.52
CA GLY A 7 -14.50 -10.43 -18.74
C GLY A 7 -13.55 -10.36 -19.93
N PRO A 8 -13.70 -11.19 -20.96
CA PRO A 8 -12.82 -11.20 -22.13
C PRO A 8 -12.77 -9.87 -22.88
N GLY A 9 -13.80 -9.00 -22.74
CA GLY A 9 -13.84 -7.67 -23.37
C GLY A 9 -13.01 -6.58 -22.68
N THR A 10 -12.44 -6.82 -21.49
CA THR A 10 -11.67 -5.82 -20.74
C THR A 10 -10.20 -5.71 -21.17
N TRP A 11 -9.77 -6.56 -22.07
CA TRP A 11 -8.39 -6.56 -22.60
C TRP A 11 -8.11 -5.42 -23.59
N LEU A 12 -9.16 -4.85 -24.19
CA LEU A 12 -9.04 -3.75 -25.14
C LEU A 12 -9.44 -2.45 -24.43
N GLN A 13 -8.47 -1.58 -24.11
CA GLN A 13 -8.71 -0.25 -23.51
C GLN A 13 -9.75 0.59 -24.28
N SER A 14 -9.84 0.40 -25.58
CA SER A 14 -10.83 1.04 -26.46
C SER A 14 -12.28 0.61 -26.17
N LEU A 15 -12.50 -0.52 -25.49
CA LEU A 15 -13.82 -1.06 -25.17
C LEU A 15 -14.28 -0.73 -23.74
N ALA A 16 -13.45 -0.09 -22.91
CA ALA A 16 -13.88 0.35 -21.59
C ALA A 16 -14.92 1.47 -21.73
N ALA A 17 -16.02 1.35 -20.99
CA ALA A 17 -17.05 2.39 -20.98
C ALA A 17 -16.50 3.75 -20.52
N ALA A 18 -17.04 4.84 -21.03
CA ALA A 18 -16.59 6.18 -20.67
C ALA A 18 -16.57 6.45 -19.16
N PRO A 19 -17.58 6.03 -18.36
CA PRO A 19 -17.55 6.16 -16.90
C PRO A 19 -16.37 5.42 -16.23
N ASP A 20 -16.08 4.19 -16.70
CA ASP A 20 -14.97 3.40 -16.14
C ASP A 20 -13.61 4.07 -16.44
N ARG A 21 -13.46 4.70 -17.60
CA ARG A 21 -12.25 5.48 -17.95
C ARG A 21 -12.11 6.72 -17.09
N GLN A 22 -13.19 7.45 -16.86
CA GLN A 22 -13.17 8.63 -15.97
C GLN A 22 -12.81 8.26 -14.54
N GLU A 23 -13.39 7.17 -14.00
CA GLU A 23 -13.07 6.67 -12.69
C GLU A 23 -11.59 6.24 -12.58
N ALA A 24 -11.06 5.56 -13.61
CA ALA A 24 -9.65 5.20 -13.67
C ALA A 24 -8.73 6.42 -13.67
N LEU A 25 -9.07 7.47 -14.43
CA LEU A 25 -8.33 8.74 -14.44
C LEU A 25 -8.37 9.43 -13.07
N ALA A 26 -9.52 9.44 -12.39
CA ALA A 26 -9.65 9.97 -11.06
C ALA A 26 -8.76 9.22 -10.06
N CYS A 27 -8.75 7.87 -10.11
CA CYS A 27 -7.86 7.08 -9.25
C CYS A 27 -6.37 7.32 -9.57
N LEU A 28 -6.00 7.51 -10.84
CA LEU A 28 -4.63 7.88 -11.23
C LEU A 28 -4.27 9.27 -10.72
N ALA A 29 -5.19 10.22 -10.73
CA ALA A 29 -4.98 11.56 -10.18
C ALA A 29 -4.73 11.51 -8.67
N GLU A 30 -5.47 10.69 -7.91
CA GLU A 30 -5.29 10.52 -6.46
C GLU A 30 -3.88 10.02 -6.09
N VAL A 31 -3.25 9.25 -6.97
CA VAL A 31 -1.88 8.75 -6.78
C VAL A 31 -0.80 9.57 -7.50
N GLY A 32 -1.18 10.72 -8.10
CA GLY A 32 -0.26 11.64 -8.78
C GLY A 32 0.26 11.15 -10.12
N LEU A 33 -0.53 10.36 -10.88
CA LEU A 33 -0.16 9.80 -12.18
C LEU A 33 -1.17 10.13 -13.30
N ALA A 34 -1.95 11.20 -13.16
CA ALA A 34 -2.93 11.58 -14.19
C ALA A 34 -2.29 11.87 -15.55
N ASP A 35 -1.12 12.52 -15.56
CA ASP A 35 -0.32 12.85 -16.74
C ASP A 35 0.27 11.61 -17.44
N ARG A 36 0.30 10.48 -16.76
CA ARG A 36 0.85 9.20 -17.23
C ARG A 36 -0.21 8.18 -17.64
N ALA A 37 -1.49 8.58 -17.71
CA ALA A 37 -2.61 7.67 -17.95
C ALA A 37 -2.53 6.88 -19.27
N LEU A 38 -1.85 7.41 -20.30
CA LEU A 38 -1.63 6.76 -21.59
C LEU A 38 -0.25 6.11 -21.73
N GLN A 39 0.60 6.22 -20.70
CA GLN A 39 1.93 5.60 -20.71
C GLN A 39 1.80 4.07 -20.60
N ARG A 40 2.70 3.35 -21.28
CA ARG A 40 2.78 1.89 -21.17
C ARG A 40 3.24 1.48 -19.77
N ALA A 41 2.61 0.45 -19.20
CA ALA A 41 2.93 -0.03 -17.86
C ALA A 41 4.37 -0.55 -17.72
N ASP A 42 4.93 -1.12 -18.78
CA ASP A 42 6.30 -1.65 -18.83
C ASP A 42 7.40 -0.56 -18.82
N SER A 43 7.02 0.71 -19.06
CA SER A 43 7.94 1.85 -19.03
C SER A 43 7.88 2.66 -17.72
N LEU A 44 7.11 2.20 -16.73
CA LEU A 44 6.98 2.85 -15.43
C LEU A 44 8.16 2.50 -14.51
N SER A 45 8.58 3.46 -13.67
CA SER A 45 9.51 3.18 -12.58
C SER A 45 8.86 2.30 -11.49
N GLY A 46 9.65 1.71 -10.59
CA GLY A 46 9.15 0.90 -9.49
C GLY A 46 8.11 1.65 -8.63
N GLY A 47 8.42 2.88 -8.22
CA GLY A 47 7.49 3.72 -7.47
C GLY A 47 6.22 4.08 -8.25
N GLN A 48 6.33 4.35 -9.56
CA GLN A 48 5.18 4.59 -10.42
C GLN A 48 4.31 3.33 -10.56
N SER A 49 4.93 2.16 -10.73
CA SER A 49 4.21 0.88 -10.79
C SER A 49 3.45 0.61 -9.49
N GLN A 50 4.05 0.90 -8.33
CA GLN A 50 3.40 0.79 -7.03
C GLN A 50 2.21 1.76 -6.89
N ARG A 51 2.35 3.01 -7.34
CA ARG A 51 1.24 3.98 -7.38
C ARG A 51 0.10 3.50 -8.30
N VAL A 52 0.40 2.87 -9.44
CA VAL A 52 -0.62 2.26 -10.30
C VAL A 52 -1.32 1.08 -9.59
N ALA A 53 -0.60 0.26 -8.81
CA ALA A 53 -1.22 -0.80 -8.02
C ALA A 53 -2.19 -0.22 -6.97
N ILE A 54 -1.84 0.89 -6.31
CA ILE A 54 -2.73 1.61 -5.39
C ILE A 54 -3.95 2.17 -6.14
N ALA A 55 -3.78 2.79 -7.31
CA ALA A 55 -4.91 3.28 -8.11
C ALA A 55 -5.87 2.15 -8.51
N ARG A 56 -5.34 0.97 -8.86
CA ARG A 56 -6.15 -0.23 -9.15
C ARG A 56 -6.92 -0.71 -7.93
N MET A 57 -6.32 -0.66 -6.75
CA MET A 57 -6.98 -0.98 -5.47
C MET A 57 -8.13 0.01 -5.22
N LEU A 58 -7.92 1.31 -5.40
CA LEU A 58 -8.97 2.34 -5.25
C LEU A 58 -10.16 2.11 -6.19
N MET A 59 -9.91 1.69 -7.43
CA MET A 59 -10.96 1.32 -8.40
C MET A 59 -11.92 0.24 -7.88
N GLN A 60 -11.48 -0.60 -6.93
CA GLN A 60 -12.31 -1.65 -6.34
C GLN A 60 -13.22 -1.13 -5.22
N ARG A 61 -13.07 0.15 -4.82
CA ARG A 61 -13.80 0.77 -3.72
C ARG A 61 -13.73 -0.10 -2.45
N PRO A 62 -12.50 -0.35 -1.93
CA PRO A 62 -12.31 -1.25 -0.80
C PRO A 62 -12.94 -0.67 0.47
N GLU A 63 -13.37 -1.55 1.38
CA GLU A 63 -13.79 -1.19 2.72
C GLU A 63 -12.60 -1.11 3.69
N PHE A 64 -11.50 -1.82 3.37
CA PHE A 64 -10.22 -1.76 4.09
C PHE A 64 -9.06 -2.02 3.13
N ILE A 65 -7.87 -1.62 3.50
CA ILE A 65 -6.64 -1.79 2.72
C ILE A 65 -5.74 -2.78 3.45
N LEU A 66 -5.25 -3.80 2.71
CA LEU A 66 -4.23 -4.72 3.17
C LEU A 66 -2.97 -4.51 2.32
N ALA A 67 -1.88 -4.13 2.93
CA ALA A 67 -0.60 -3.88 2.26
C ALA A 67 0.50 -4.73 2.91
N ASP A 68 1.09 -5.60 2.10
CA ASP A 68 2.19 -6.47 2.50
C ASP A 68 3.49 -5.91 1.94
N GLU A 69 4.33 -5.37 2.83
CA GLU A 69 5.62 -4.75 2.52
C GLU A 69 5.58 -3.83 1.29
N PRO A 70 4.71 -2.81 1.24
CA PRO A 70 4.45 -2.04 0.02
C PRO A 70 5.66 -1.24 -0.48
N ASP A 71 6.71 -1.13 0.31
CA ASP A 71 7.94 -0.38 0.06
C ASP A 71 9.20 -1.26 -0.11
N ALA A 72 9.09 -2.59 0.02
CA ALA A 72 10.25 -3.49 0.08
C ALA A 72 11.18 -3.46 -1.15
N SER A 73 10.63 -3.21 -2.35
CA SER A 73 11.39 -3.18 -3.60
C SER A 73 11.77 -1.77 -4.06
N LEU A 74 11.59 -0.77 -3.21
CA LEU A 74 11.81 0.63 -3.54
C LEU A 74 13.04 1.19 -2.81
N ASP A 75 13.63 2.23 -3.39
CA ASP A 75 14.61 3.06 -2.67
C ASP A 75 13.94 3.73 -1.44
N PRO A 76 14.71 4.11 -0.41
CA PRO A 76 14.15 4.62 0.84
C PRO A 76 13.19 5.79 0.66
N ARG A 77 13.50 6.72 -0.24
CA ARG A 77 12.65 7.90 -0.48
C ARG A 77 11.33 7.51 -1.15
N SER A 78 11.41 6.71 -2.21
CA SER A 78 10.20 6.20 -2.90
C SER A 78 9.35 5.35 -1.97
N GLY A 79 9.96 4.57 -1.08
CA GLY A 79 9.27 3.78 -0.07
C GLY A 79 8.48 4.66 0.91
N GLU A 80 9.10 5.73 1.44
CA GLU A 80 8.40 6.70 2.30
C GLU A 80 7.23 7.38 1.57
N GLU A 81 7.43 7.79 0.32
CA GLU A 81 6.36 8.40 -0.48
C GLU A 81 5.16 7.46 -0.68
N ILE A 82 5.38 6.15 -0.84
CA ILE A 82 4.31 5.15 -0.95
C ILE A 82 3.59 4.98 0.39
N MET A 83 4.31 4.92 1.50
CA MET A 83 3.71 4.82 2.83
C MET A 83 2.89 6.05 3.19
N ASP A 84 3.42 7.26 2.94
CA ASP A 84 2.69 8.52 3.11
C ASP A 84 1.41 8.56 2.27
N LEU A 85 1.47 8.08 1.02
CA LEU A 85 0.33 8.00 0.11
C LEU A 85 -0.76 7.06 0.65
N LEU A 86 -0.39 5.83 1.04
CA LEU A 86 -1.33 4.84 1.59
C LEU A 86 -2.00 5.35 2.87
N TYR A 87 -1.23 5.91 3.78
CA TYR A 87 -1.73 6.45 5.04
C TYR A 87 -2.70 7.61 4.81
N ARG A 88 -2.33 8.57 3.94
CA ARG A 88 -3.21 9.69 3.58
C ARG A 88 -4.51 9.20 2.96
N LEU A 89 -4.44 8.30 1.96
CA LEU A 89 -5.64 7.77 1.31
C LEU A 89 -6.56 7.04 2.30
N ALA A 90 -6.00 6.27 3.23
CA ALA A 90 -6.78 5.60 4.26
C ALA A 90 -7.49 6.62 5.18
N LYS A 91 -6.79 7.65 5.61
CA LYS A 91 -7.35 8.72 6.45
C LYS A 91 -8.43 9.51 5.72
N ASP A 92 -8.16 9.97 4.49
CA ASP A 92 -9.08 10.82 3.72
C ASP A 92 -10.38 10.08 3.37
N LYS A 93 -10.31 8.75 3.18
CA LYS A 93 -11.46 7.91 2.84
C LYS A 93 -12.09 7.21 4.04
N GLY A 94 -11.56 7.39 5.25
CA GLY A 94 -12.04 6.71 6.46
C GLY A 94 -11.87 5.19 6.44
N LEU A 95 -10.85 4.68 5.74
CA LEU A 95 -10.58 3.26 5.59
C LEU A 95 -9.65 2.74 6.69
N THR A 96 -9.84 1.48 7.07
CA THR A 96 -8.85 0.77 7.88
C THR A 96 -7.68 0.34 6.99
N LEU A 97 -6.45 0.70 7.40
CA LEU A 97 -5.21 0.28 6.74
C LEU A 97 -4.48 -0.73 7.63
N ILE A 98 -4.24 -1.92 7.10
CA ILE A 98 -3.42 -2.96 7.72
C ILE A 98 -2.14 -3.08 6.89
N VAL A 99 -0.99 -2.86 7.53
CA VAL A 99 0.32 -2.93 6.86
C VAL A 99 1.17 -3.98 7.54
N ILE A 100 1.75 -4.87 6.77
CA ILE A 100 2.87 -5.70 7.20
C ILE A 100 4.15 -4.96 6.84
N SER A 101 5.01 -4.74 7.82
CA SER A 101 6.28 -4.02 7.64
C SER A 101 7.35 -4.63 8.53
N HIS A 102 8.56 -4.73 8.02
CA HIS A 102 9.77 -5.05 8.77
C HIS A 102 10.56 -3.79 9.19
N ARG A 103 10.01 -2.58 8.96
CA ARG A 103 10.65 -1.29 9.30
C ARG A 103 9.99 -0.68 10.53
N LEU A 104 10.78 -0.55 11.59
CA LEU A 104 10.32 0.00 12.86
C LEU A 104 9.82 1.45 12.72
N GLU A 105 10.51 2.26 11.93
CA GLU A 105 10.18 3.67 11.70
C GLU A 105 8.78 3.80 11.09
N HIS A 106 8.45 2.97 10.09
CA HIS A 106 7.12 2.95 9.46
C HIS A 106 6.05 2.52 10.45
N THR A 107 6.34 1.47 11.25
CA THR A 107 5.43 0.98 12.28
C THR A 107 5.09 2.06 13.30
N LEU A 108 6.06 2.82 13.77
CA LEU A 108 5.83 3.88 14.75
C LEU A 108 5.14 5.12 14.15
N ARG A 109 5.45 5.46 12.89
CA ARG A 109 4.96 6.68 12.24
C ARG A 109 3.52 6.56 11.73
N TYR A 110 3.14 5.40 11.21
CA TYR A 110 1.91 5.23 10.44
C TYR A 110 0.83 4.40 11.13
N SER A 111 1.10 3.79 12.31
CA SER A 111 0.11 2.94 12.96
C SER A 111 -0.54 3.56 14.19
N ASP A 112 -1.83 3.32 14.38
CA ASP A 112 -2.53 3.60 15.64
C ASP A 112 -2.41 2.41 16.61
N ARG A 113 -2.23 1.18 16.09
CA ARG A 113 -2.10 -0.08 16.84
C ARG A 113 -1.03 -0.95 16.20
N ILE A 114 -0.23 -1.58 17.02
CA ILE A 114 0.86 -2.47 16.60
C ILE A 114 0.53 -3.89 17.07
N VAL A 115 0.58 -4.83 16.12
CA VAL A 115 0.43 -6.26 16.38
C VAL A 115 1.73 -6.94 15.97
N GLY A 116 2.42 -7.55 16.94
CA GLY A 116 3.64 -8.34 16.70
C GLY A 116 3.31 -9.82 16.61
N LEU A 117 3.82 -10.46 15.56
CA LEU A 117 3.67 -11.90 15.29
C LEU A 117 5.03 -12.59 15.44
N ALA A 118 5.10 -13.64 16.23
CA ALA A 118 6.25 -14.53 16.34
C ALA A 118 5.76 -15.98 16.43
N ASP A 119 6.39 -16.89 15.70
CA ASP A 119 6.08 -18.32 15.67
C ASP A 119 4.58 -18.64 15.46
N GLY A 120 3.93 -17.86 14.56
CA GLY A 120 2.51 -18.02 14.26
C GLY A 120 1.55 -17.56 15.35
N ARG A 121 2.03 -16.83 16.37
CA ARG A 121 1.23 -16.33 17.49
C ARG A 121 1.35 -14.82 17.62
N ILE A 122 0.28 -14.19 18.11
CA ILE A 122 0.33 -12.79 18.51
C ILE A 122 1.07 -12.70 19.86
N THR A 123 2.20 -12.04 19.87
CA THR A 123 3.06 -11.85 21.04
C THR A 123 3.05 -10.41 21.55
N LEU A 124 2.61 -9.47 20.69
CA LEU A 124 2.41 -8.07 21.02
C LEU A 124 1.09 -7.59 20.43
N ASP A 125 0.32 -6.84 21.20
CA ASP A 125 -0.88 -6.14 20.73
C ASP A 125 -1.08 -4.89 21.60
N LYS A 126 -0.74 -3.72 21.04
CA LYS A 126 -0.76 -2.44 21.78
C LYS A 126 -1.13 -1.25 20.90
N PRO A 127 -1.75 -0.21 21.44
CA PRO A 127 -1.76 1.11 20.81
C PRO A 127 -0.31 1.60 20.59
N SER A 128 -0.02 2.16 19.40
CA SER A 128 1.35 2.59 19.05
C SER A 128 1.92 3.62 20.03
N ARG A 129 1.09 4.50 20.57
CA ARG A 129 1.47 5.50 21.58
C ARG A 129 1.99 4.91 22.91
N LEU A 130 1.71 3.65 23.18
CA LEU A 130 2.13 2.90 24.37
C LEU A 130 3.29 1.92 24.07
N ALA A 131 3.74 1.87 22.83
CA ALA A 131 4.81 0.99 22.43
C ALA A 131 6.19 1.63 22.70
N ASP A 132 7.04 0.95 23.46
CA ASP A 132 8.43 1.36 23.62
C ASP A 132 9.24 0.92 22.39
N PRO A 133 9.88 1.86 21.66
CA PRO A 133 10.70 1.53 20.50
C PRO A 133 11.80 0.50 20.78
N ARG A 134 12.32 0.43 22.02
CA ARG A 134 13.34 -0.54 22.42
C ARG A 134 12.79 -1.97 22.46
N HIS A 135 11.56 -2.15 22.96
CA HIS A 135 10.88 -3.44 22.94
C HIS A 135 10.50 -3.86 21.53
N LEU A 136 10.11 -2.92 20.69
CA LEU A 136 9.78 -3.22 19.29
C LEU A 136 11.00 -3.69 18.50
N ARG A 137 12.18 -3.12 18.75
CA ARG A 137 13.43 -3.56 18.07
C ARG A 137 13.68 -5.06 18.20
N HIS A 138 13.32 -5.65 19.32
CA HIS A 138 13.50 -7.09 19.54
C HIS A 138 12.73 -7.93 18.50
N PHE A 139 11.58 -7.48 18.02
CA PHE A 139 10.83 -8.16 16.95
C PHE A 139 11.53 -8.07 15.58
N PHE A 140 12.38 -7.08 15.37
CA PHE A 140 13.06 -6.86 14.09
C PHE A 140 14.49 -7.42 14.08
N THR A 141 15.12 -7.58 15.25
CA THR A 141 16.52 -8.07 15.41
C THR A 141 16.61 -9.52 15.86
N GLY A 142 15.53 -10.16 16.28
CA GLY A 142 15.49 -11.47 16.93
C GLY A 142 15.74 -12.69 16.05
N ARG A 143 16.25 -12.52 14.82
CA ARG A 143 16.67 -13.64 13.93
C ARG A 143 18.18 -13.85 13.83
N GLU A 144 19.01 -13.04 14.49
CA GLU A 144 20.47 -13.14 14.35
C GLU A 144 21.23 -13.70 15.57
N GLN A 145 20.55 -14.17 16.63
CA GLN A 145 21.25 -14.64 17.85
C GLN A 145 21.06 -16.13 18.21
N ASP A 146 20.42 -16.94 17.36
CA ASP A 146 20.36 -18.40 17.53
C ASP A 146 20.94 -19.13 16.31
N ALA A 147 22.20 -18.87 15.95
CA ALA A 147 23.00 -19.67 15.03
C ALA A 147 24.39 -19.93 15.61
#